data_d93881d9e9019381faa91709d6aa19c6
#
_entry.id   d93881d9e9019381faa91709d6aa19c6
#
_cell.length_a   1.000
_cell.length_b   1.000
_cell.length_c   1.000
_cell.angle_alpha   90.00
_cell.angle_beta   90.00
_cell.angle_gamma   90.00
#
_symmetry.space_group_name_H-M   'P 1'
#
loop_
_entity.id
_entity.type
_entity.pdbx_description
1 polymer ?
#
loop_
_entity_poly.entity_id
_entity_poly.type
_entity_poly.pdbx_seq_one_letter_code
_entity_poly.pdbx_strand_id
1 'polypeptide(L)'
;EDKDAYPVSGGFVWIHWTVANLTRTELEENESISATDFVQGANSWMSVQGGQQSRKESSYYGGMCPPDATHLYELHVFALDTKLQLENGFYLNELYKQMDGHILEQCTIKGTYDN
;
A
#
# COMPACT_ATOMS: atom_id res chain seq x y z
N GLU A 1 1.34 -5.55 0.51
CA GLU A 1 1.89 -5.97 -0.79
C GLU A 1 1.68 -7.46 -1.05
N ASP A 2 1.75 -7.84 -2.31
CA ASP A 2 1.63 -9.21 -2.79
C ASP A 2 2.92 -9.61 -3.52
N LYS A 3 3.73 -10.44 -2.86
CA LYS A 3 4.98 -10.95 -3.44
C LYS A 3 4.77 -12.10 -4.42
N ASP A 4 3.65 -12.81 -4.32
CA ASP A 4 3.34 -13.91 -5.23
C ASP A 4 2.82 -13.42 -6.59
N ALA A 5 2.66 -12.11 -6.74
CA ALA A 5 2.25 -11.50 -8.01
C ALA A 5 3.32 -11.54 -9.12
N TYR A 6 4.57 -11.89 -8.81
CA TYR A 6 5.68 -11.85 -9.78
C TYR A 6 5.37 -12.47 -11.15
N PRO A 7 4.79 -13.68 -11.22
CA PRO A 7 4.48 -14.27 -12.54
C PRO A 7 3.43 -13.47 -13.31
N VAL A 8 2.43 -12.94 -12.64
CA VAL A 8 1.31 -12.24 -13.30
C VAL A 8 1.57 -10.76 -13.54
N SER A 9 2.48 -10.16 -12.78
CA SER A 9 2.87 -8.75 -12.96
C SER A 9 3.96 -8.56 -14.01
N GLY A 10 4.64 -9.62 -14.40
CA GLY A 10 5.80 -9.54 -15.27
C GLY A 10 7.10 -9.25 -14.53
N GLY A 11 7.18 -9.62 -13.25
CA GLY A 11 8.44 -9.63 -12.51
C GLY A 11 8.56 -8.61 -11.37
N PHE A 12 7.45 -8.14 -10.81
CA PHE A 12 7.50 -7.24 -9.66
C PHE A 12 6.41 -7.54 -8.61
N VAL A 13 6.66 -7.07 -7.39
CA VAL A 13 5.72 -7.13 -6.28
C VAL A 13 4.51 -6.22 -6.58
N TRP A 14 3.29 -6.66 -6.24
CA TRP A 14 2.10 -5.82 -6.42
C TRP A 14 1.83 -5.03 -5.14
N ILE A 15 1.76 -3.73 -5.26
CA ILE A 15 1.43 -2.83 -4.16
C ILE A 15 -0.06 -2.57 -4.16
N HIS A 16 -0.73 -3.00 -3.10
CA HIS A 16 -2.17 -2.84 -2.94
C HIS A 16 -2.56 -1.54 -2.26
N TRP A 17 -1.75 -1.07 -1.30
CA TRP A 17 -2.07 0.12 -0.53
C TRP A 17 -0.84 0.70 0.15
N THR A 18 -0.72 2.01 0.13
CA THR A 18 0.31 2.73 0.90
C THR A 18 -0.33 3.88 1.66
N VAL A 19 0.02 4.02 2.93
CA VAL A 19 -0.55 5.00 3.86
C VAL A 19 0.57 5.68 4.62
N ALA A 20 0.42 6.97 4.84
CA ALA A 20 1.32 7.75 5.68
C ALA A 20 0.52 8.64 6.63
N ASN A 21 1.14 8.99 7.75
CA ASN A 21 0.58 9.89 8.75
C ASN A 21 -0.73 9.39 9.37
N LEU A 22 -0.86 8.08 9.55
CA LEU A 22 -1.96 7.49 10.31
C LEU A 22 -1.69 7.70 11.79
N THR A 23 -2.59 8.42 12.48
CA THR A 23 -2.42 8.80 13.90
C THR A 23 -3.35 8.05 14.84
N ARG A 24 -4.12 7.12 14.35
CA ARG A 24 -5.03 6.27 15.11
C ARG A 24 -4.69 4.81 14.95
N THR A 25 -5.14 3.97 15.87
CA THR A 25 -4.81 2.55 15.95
C THR A 25 -5.86 1.64 15.33
N GLU A 26 -7.00 2.19 14.91
CA GLU A 26 -8.10 1.43 14.33
C GLU A 26 -8.58 2.06 13.04
N LEU A 27 -8.96 1.20 12.09
CA LEU A 27 -9.58 1.58 10.82
C LEU A 27 -10.87 0.77 10.66
N GLU A 28 -11.93 1.45 10.26
CA GLU A 28 -13.18 0.80 9.88
C GLU A 28 -13.12 0.31 8.43
N GLU A 29 -14.04 -0.58 8.08
CA GLU A 29 -14.19 -1.03 6.70
C GLU A 29 -14.48 0.17 5.77
N ASN A 30 -13.86 0.18 4.60
CA ASN A 30 -14.01 1.21 3.55
C ASN A 30 -13.46 2.61 3.91
N GLU A 31 -12.73 2.78 4.99
CA GLU A 31 -12.17 4.08 5.36
C GLU A 31 -11.11 4.59 4.37
N SER A 32 -10.51 3.73 3.57
CA SER A 32 -9.63 4.17 2.47
C SER A 32 -10.34 5.14 1.52
N ILE A 33 -11.64 4.98 1.33
CA ILE A 33 -12.43 5.84 0.44
C ILE A 33 -12.91 7.10 1.15
N SER A 34 -13.27 7.01 2.42
CA SER A 34 -13.96 8.07 3.15
C SER A 34 -13.07 8.90 4.08
N ALA A 35 -11.99 8.34 4.60
CA ALA A 35 -11.15 9.03 5.59
C ALA A 35 -10.31 10.13 4.96
N THR A 36 -10.11 11.22 5.72
CA THR A 36 -9.31 12.39 5.31
C THR A 36 -8.19 12.71 6.29
N ASP A 37 -8.02 11.91 7.35
CA ASP A 37 -7.07 12.16 8.43
C ASP A 37 -5.71 11.47 8.23
N PHE A 38 -5.50 10.83 7.10
CA PHE A 38 -4.21 10.29 6.67
C PHE A 38 -4.04 10.47 5.16
N VAL A 39 -2.83 10.28 4.66
CA VAL A 39 -2.54 10.37 3.22
C VAL A 39 -2.28 8.99 2.63
N GLN A 40 -2.66 8.81 1.38
CA GLN A 40 -2.54 7.55 0.65
C GLN A 40 -1.73 7.73 -0.62
N GLY A 41 -0.86 6.77 -0.90
CA GLY A 41 -0.04 6.78 -2.09
C GLY A 41 -0.60 5.97 -3.25
N ALA A 42 0.03 6.11 -4.41
CA ALA A 42 -0.34 5.38 -5.61
C ALA A 42 0.04 3.91 -5.49
N ASN A 43 -0.89 3.04 -5.85
CA ASN A 43 -0.71 1.59 -5.88
C ASN A 43 -0.40 1.07 -7.30
N SER A 44 -0.23 -0.23 -7.45
CA SER A 44 0.20 -0.85 -8.71
C SER A 44 -0.82 -0.81 -9.84
N TRP A 45 -2.08 -0.46 -9.58
CA TRP A 45 -3.07 -0.26 -10.64
C TRP A 45 -2.75 0.92 -11.56
N MET A 46 -1.82 1.79 -11.15
CA MET A 46 -1.29 2.84 -12.01
C MET A 46 -0.38 2.30 -13.12
N SER A 47 0.16 1.08 -12.96
CA SER A 47 1.05 0.45 -13.96
C SER A 47 0.30 0.00 -15.21
N VAL A 48 1.06 -0.35 -16.25
CA VAL A 48 0.49 -0.93 -17.48
C VAL A 48 -0.30 -2.20 -17.18
N GLN A 49 0.22 -3.07 -16.32
CA GLN A 49 -0.46 -4.31 -15.92
C GLN A 49 -1.72 -4.05 -15.09
N GLY A 50 -1.80 -2.92 -14.42
CA GLY A 50 -2.97 -2.50 -13.64
C GLY A 50 -4.01 -1.71 -14.43
N GLY A 51 -3.84 -1.59 -15.75
CA GLY A 51 -4.77 -0.87 -16.61
C GLY A 51 -4.52 0.62 -16.69
N GLN A 52 -3.37 1.09 -16.23
CA GLN A 52 -2.96 2.51 -16.31
C GLN A 52 -3.97 3.47 -15.68
N GLN A 53 -4.51 3.11 -14.52
CA GLN A 53 -5.40 4.00 -13.78
C GLN A 53 -4.70 5.33 -13.47
N SER A 54 -5.47 6.42 -13.36
CA SER A 54 -4.92 7.71 -12.99
C SER A 54 -4.30 7.63 -11.59
N ARG A 55 -3.38 8.56 -11.32
CA ARG A 55 -2.75 8.68 -9.99
C ARG A 55 -3.78 8.85 -8.88
N LYS A 56 -4.83 9.62 -9.15
CA LYS A 56 -5.92 9.84 -8.19
C LYS A 56 -6.71 8.55 -7.93
N GLU A 57 -7.08 7.82 -8.98
CA GLU A 57 -7.87 6.59 -8.85
C GLU A 57 -7.08 5.46 -8.17
N SER A 58 -5.77 5.41 -8.36
CA SER A 58 -4.91 4.39 -7.77
C SER A 58 -4.34 4.76 -6.39
N SER A 59 -4.75 5.88 -5.81
CA SER A 59 -4.31 6.32 -4.47
C SER A 59 -5.30 5.92 -3.37
N TYR A 60 -5.76 4.66 -3.42
CA TYR A 60 -6.67 4.04 -2.47
C TYR A 60 -6.27 2.58 -2.24
N TYR A 61 -6.95 1.92 -1.32
CA TYR A 61 -6.82 0.48 -1.14
C TYR A 61 -7.34 -0.26 -2.38
N GLY A 62 -6.47 -1.04 -3.01
CA GLY A 62 -6.85 -1.97 -4.05
C GLY A 62 -7.07 -3.37 -3.47
N GLY A 63 -8.25 -3.95 -3.65
CA GLY A 63 -8.61 -5.23 -3.08
C GLY A 63 -7.78 -6.41 -3.60
N MET A 64 -7.71 -7.45 -2.80
CA MET A 64 -7.04 -8.70 -3.17
C MET A 64 -7.87 -9.44 -4.23
N CYS A 65 -7.22 -9.86 -5.30
CA CYS A 65 -7.85 -10.65 -6.37
C CYS A 65 -6.76 -11.42 -7.13
N PRO A 66 -6.17 -12.47 -6.50
CA PRO A 66 -5.10 -13.21 -7.15
C PRO A 66 -5.65 -14.00 -8.35
N PRO A 67 -5.03 -13.88 -9.55
CA PRO A 67 -5.64 -14.42 -10.77
C PRO A 67 -5.32 -15.90 -11.05
N ASP A 68 -4.33 -16.47 -10.43
CA ASP A 68 -3.76 -17.78 -10.79
C ASP A 68 -3.75 -18.80 -9.66
N ALA A 69 -3.60 -18.36 -8.42
CA ALA A 69 -3.49 -19.25 -7.25
C ALA A 69 -3.80 -18.48 -5.97
N THR A 70 -3.77 -19.15 -4.84
CA THR A 70 -3.75 -18.48 -3.53
C THR A 70 -2.45 -17.70 -3.37
N HIS A 71 -2.55 -16.40 -3.08
CA HIS A 71 -1.39 -15.56 -2.84
C HIS A 71 -1.22 -15.25 -1.35
N LEU A 72 0.02 -15.03 -0.92
CA LEU A 72 0.38 -14.54 0.41
C LEU A 72 0.54 -13.02 0.36
N TYR A 73 -0.25 -12.34 1.16
CA TYR A 73 -0.22 -10.88 1.29
C TYR A 73 0.52 -10.47 2.57
N GLU A 74 1.27 -9.41 2.49
CA GLU A 74 2.01 -8.86 3.62
C GLU A 74 1.57 -7.42 3.91
N LEU A 75 1.20 -7.16 5.16
CA LEU A 75 0.96 -5.82 5.69
C LEU A 75 2.15 -5.41 6.53
N HIS A 76 2.87 -4.38 6.09
CA HIS A 76 3.99 -3.80 6.82
C HIS A 76 3.54 -2.54 7.54
N VAL A 77 3.80 -2.47 8.85
CA VAL A 77 3.44 -1.33 9.69
C VAL A 77 4.69 -0.76 10.32
N PHE A 78 4.86 0.55 10.22
CA PHE A 78 6.02 1.27 10.76
C PHE A 78 5.54 2.33 11.74
N ALA A 79 6.10 2.32 12.96
CA ALA A 79 5.93 3.41 13.90
C ALA A 79 7.05 4.43 13.68
N LEU A 80 6.67 5.69 13.48
CA LEU A 80 7.60 6.77 13.16
C LEU A 80 7.65 7.81 14.28
N ASP A 81 8.78 8.50 14.39
CA ASP A 81 8.98 9.59 15.34
C ASP A 81 8.62 10.97 14.78
N THR A 82 8.13 11.04 13.56
CA THR A 82 7.80 12.30 12.89
C THR A 82 6.61 12.15 11.96
N LYS A 83 5.95 13.26 11.66
CA LYS A 83 4.99 13.36 10.57
C LYS A 83 5.75 13.55 9.26
N LEU A 84 5.37 12.81 8.22
CA LEU A 84 5.99 12.88 6.91
C LEU A 84 5.38 14.00 6.05
N GLN A 85 6.21 14.60 5.19
CA GLN A 85 5.80 15.64 4.24
C GLN A 85 5.36 15.00 2.93
N LEU A 86 4.19 14.35 2.95
CA LEU A 86 3.62 13.64 1.81
C LEU A 86 2.18 14.09 1.58
N GLU A 87 1.78 14.12 0.32
CA GLU A 87 0.42 14.41 -0.12
C GLU A 87 -0.19 13.16 -0.76
N ASN A 88 -1.52 13.12 -0.88
CA ASN A 88 -2.21 12.03 -1.57
C ASN A 88 -1.62 11.83 -2.97
N GLY A 89 -1.42 10.57 -3.34
CA GLY A 89 -0.81 10.20 -4.61
C GLY A 89 0.71 10.09 -4.56
N PHE A 90 1.33 10.09 -3.38
CA PHE A 90 2.78 9.86 -3.27
C PHE A 90 3.17 8.49 -3.83
N TYR A 91 4.42 8.37 -4.25
CA TYR A 91 4.99 7.07 -4.66
C TYR A 91 5.69 6.40 -3.49
N LEU A 92 5.74 5.08 -3.51
CA LEU A 92 6.31 4.28 -2.43
C LEU A 92 7.79 4.62 -2.14
N ASN A 93 8.55 5.00 -3.16
CA ASN A 93 9.95 5.42 -2.96
C ASN A 93 10.05 6.71 -2.13
N GLU A 94 9.09 7.62 -2.26
CA GLU A 94 9.04 8.85 -1.47
C GLU A 94 8.76 8.53 0.00
N LEU A 95 7.85 7.57 0.25
CA LEU A 95 7.57 7.08 1.60
C LEU A 95 8.83 6.51 2.26
N TYR A 96 9.54 5.62 1.58
CA TYR A 96 10.76 5.02 2.10
C TYR A 96 11.84 6.06 2.39
N LYS A 97 12.03 7.03 1.51
CA LYS A 97 13.02 8.09 1.71
C LYS A 97 12.72 8.94 2.93
N GLN A 98 11.45 9.28 3.14
CA GLN A 98 11.06 10.11 4.29
C GLN A 98 11.04 9.33 5.61
N MET A 99 10.78 8.03 5.57
CA MET A 99 10.86 7.19 6.77
C MET A 99 12.28 6.94 7.25
N ASP A 100 13.27 7.03 6.36
CA ASP A 100 14.67 6.72 6.67
C ASP A 100 15.17 7.59 7.82
N GLY A 101 15.69 6.94 8.86
CA GLY A 101 16.17 7.60 10.09
C GLY A 101 15.06 7.94 11.09
N HIS A 102 13.78 7.62 10.79
CA HIS A 102 12.63 7.95 11.65
C HIS A 102 11.84 6.75 12.12
N ILE A 103 12.26 5.53 11.81
CA ILE A 103 11.56 4.31 12.19
C ILE A 103 11.90 3.93 13.62
N LEU A 104 10.89 3.94 14.49
CA LEU A 104 11.02 3.50 15.89
C LEU A 104 10.85 1.99 16.00
N GLU A 105 9.90 1.43 15.28
CA GLU A 105 9.58 0.01 15.30
C GLU A 105 8.83 -0.36 14.03
N GLN A 106 8.90 -1.65 13.66
CA GLN A 106 8.14 -2.18 12.54
C GLN A 106 7.66 -3.59 12.81
N CYS A 107 6.53 -3.96 12.19
CA CYS A 107 6.04 -5.33 12.18
C CYS A 107 5.44 -5.67 10.82
N THR A 108 5.34 -6.97 10.55
CA THR A 108 4.71 -7.49 9.33
C THR A 108 3.66 -8.51 9.71
N ILE A 109 2.45 -8.36 9.19
CA ILE A 109 1.36 -9.31 9.32
C ILE A 109 1.16 -9.96 7.97
N LYS A 110 0.98 -11.29 7.98
CA LYS A 110 0.81 -12.10 6.76
C LYS A 110 -0.55 -12.75 6.74
N GLY A 111 -1.14 -12.83 5.56
CA GLY A 111 -2.41 -13.51 5.34
C GLY A 111 -2.51 -14.00 3.91
N THR A 112 -3.31 -15.04 3.69
CA THR A 112 -3.55 -15.58 2.36
C THR A 112 -4.94 -15.18 1.86
N TYR A 113 -5.07 -15.14 0.55
CA TYR A 113 -6.36 -14.93 -0.12
C TYR A 113 -6.43 -15.83 -1.35
N ASP A 114 -7.55 -16.53 -1.50
CA ASP A 114 -7.75 -17.48 -2.60
C ASP A 114 -8.18 -16.77 -3.89
N ASN A 115 -7.84 -17.39 -5.00
CA ASN A 115 -8.28 -16.91 -6.31
C ASN A 115 -9.73 -17.26 -6.62
#